data_d5c939c1d3be5d28904d8a424caebedc
#
_entry.id   d5c939c1d3be5d28904d8a424caebedc
#
_cell.length_a   1.000
_cell.length_b   1.000
_cell.length_c   1.000
_cell.angle_alpha   90.00
_cell.angle_beta   90.00
_cell.angle_gamma   90.00
#
_symmetry.space_group_name_H-M   'P 1'
#
loop_
_entity.id
_entity.type
_entity.pdbx_description
1 polymer ?
#
loop_
_entity_poly.entity_id
_entity_poly.type
_entity_poly.pdbx_seq_one_letter_code
_entity_poly.pdbx_strand_id
1 'polypeptide(L)'
;GSNHLLQLIDNVLELSSLDNGTTILTETKIELNEFCLQCIESAKSLVKPEVLLSYQPEKSELYLCTNPARLGQVVLHLLHNAAKFTEKGSIILSWHILPKQKQIMICITDTGIGIPQDKQNFVFERFAKLDTFSKGTGLGLALSRLIMERMGGKLVLDEQYTDGCRFILVFPI
;
A
#
# COMPACT_ATOMS: atom_id res chain seq x y z
N GLY A 1 -6.52 -22.00 6.53
CA GLY A 1 -5.55 -22.74 7.30
C GLY A 1 -5.01 -21.99 8.49
N SER A 2 -4.09 -22.60 9.19
CA SER A 2 -3.49 -22.03 10.40
C SER A 2 -2.78 -20.71 10.12
N ASN A 3 -2.16 -20.55 8.94
CA ASN A 3 -1.47 -19.33 8.57
C ASN A 3 -2.42 -18.14 8.49
N HIS A 4 -3.64 -18.37 8.03
CA HIS A 4 -4.65 -17.31 7.90
C HIS A 4 -5.09 -16.83 9.29
N LEU A 5 -5.27 -17.75 10.23
CA LEU A 5 -5.64 -17.41 11.61
C LEU A 5 -4.54 -16.62 12.30
N LEU A 6 -3.28 -17.02 12.14
CA LEU A 6 -2.14 -16.31 12.71
C LEU A 6 -2.04 -14.89 12.14
N GLN A 7 -2.27 -14.71 10.85
CA GLN A 7 -2.27 -13.40 10.22
C GLN A 7 -3.37 -12.51 10.79
N LEU A 8 -4.56 -13.04 11.04
CA LEU A 8 -5.66 -12.31 11.65
C LEU A 8 -5.28 -11.81 13.05
N ILE A 9 -4.70 -12.68 13.87
CA ILE A 9 -4.27 -12.32 15.22
C ILE A 9 -3.21 -11.22 15.17
N ASP A 10 -2.20 -11.35 14.31
CA ASP A 10 -1.14 -10.37 14.17
C ASP A 10 -1.69 -9.01 13.74
N ASN A 11 -2.61 -8.99 12.77
CA ASN A 11 -3.22 -7.76 12.29
C ASN A 11 -4.05 -7.07 13.38
N VAL A 12 -4.80 -7.84 14.18
CA VAL A 12 -5.59 -7.30 15.29
C VAL A 12 -4.68 -6.67 16.34
N LEU A 13 -3.59 -7.35 16.70
CA LEU A 13 -2.62 -6.85 17.69
C LEU A 13 -1.95 -5.57 17.21
N GLU A 14 -1.51 -5.52 15.96
CA GLU A 14 -0.90 -4.33 15.39
C GLU A 14 -1.89 -3.16 15.35
N LEU A 15 -3.11 -3.41 14.91
CA LEU A 15 -4.15 -2.38 14.83
C LEU A 15 -4.47 -1.82 16.21
N SER A 16 -4.61 -2.69 17.21
CA SER A 16 -4.87 -2.29 18.59
C SER A 16 -3.73 -1.45 19.17
N SER A 17 -2.50 -1.85 18.92
CA SER A 17 -1.30 -1.11 19.37
C SER A 17 -1.26 0.29 18.77
N LEU A 18 -1.55 0.42 17.46
CA LEU A 18 -1.57 1.71 16.79
C LEU A 18 -2.72 2.59 17.24
N ASP A 19 -3.92 2.00 17.43
CA ASP A 19 -5.10 2.73 17.94
C ASP A 19 -4.83 3.33 19.31
N ASN A 20 -4.16 2.57 20.17
CA ASN A 20 -3.86 3.00 21.54
C ASN A 20 -2.70 3.98 21.63
N GLY A 21 -2.02 4.24 20.51
CA GLY A 21 -0.89 5.15 20.49
C GLY A 21 0.34 4.64 21.25
N THR A 22 0.40 3.33 21.50
CA THR A 22 1.51 2.74 22.25
C THR A 22 2.73 2.45 21.39
N THR A 23 2.55 2.40 20.06
CA THR A 23 3.64 2.14 19.12
C THR A 23 4.34 3.43 18.75
N ILE A 24 5.66 3.48 18.95
CA ILE A 24 6.51 4.60 18.55
C ILE A 24 7.09 4.27 17.18
N LEU A 25 6.86 5.16 16.20
CA LEU A 25 7.38 4.99 14.84
C LEU A 25 8.68 5.76 14.69
N THR A 26 9.80 5.04 14.80
CA THR A 26 11.15 5.61 14.66
C THR A 26 11.44 5.92 13.20
N GLU A 27 11.93 7.14 12.94
CA GLU A 27 12.29 7.55 11.58
C GLU A 27 13.79 7.40 11.34
N THR A 28 14.15 6.91 10.14
CA THR A 28 15.54 6.84 9.68
C THR A 28 15.61 7.39 8.26
N LYS A 29 16.80 7.84 7.89
CA LYS A 29 17.05 8.34 6.54
C LYS A 29 17.22 7.16 5.60
N ILE A 30 16.43 7.14 4.50
CA ILE A 30 16.51 6.09 3.48
C ILE A 30 16.67 6.75 2.11
N GLU A 31 17.18 5.95 1.14
CA GLU A 31 17.13 6.32 -0.27
C GLU A 31 15.89 5.65 -0.86
N LEU A 32 14.96 6.46 -1.40
CA LEU A 32 13.63 5.98 -1.79
C LEU A 32 13.67 4.95 -2.91
N ASN A 33 14.58 5.10 -3.89
CA ASN A 33 14.67 4.14 -4.99
C ASN A 33 15.13 2.76 -4.51
N GLU A 34 16.11 2.71 -3.61
CA GLU A 34 16.53 1.43 -3.02
C GLU A 34 15.37 0.77 -2.27
N PHE A 35 14.63 1.56 -1.50
CA PHE A 35 13.46 1.07 -0.77
C PHE A 35 12.41 0.50 -1.73
N CYS A 36 12.05 1.26 -2.77
CA CYS A 36 11.04 0.83 -3.74
C CYS A 36 11.47 -0.40 -4.53
N LEU A 37 12.75 -0.46 -4.92
CA LEU A 37 13.26 -1.63 -5.64
C LEU A 37 13.23 -2.89 -4.78
N GLN A 38 13.47 -2.78 -3.49
CA GLN A 38 13.31 -3.91 -2.57
C GLN A 38 11.86 -4.37 -2.50
N CYS A 39 10.92 -3.43 -2.47
CA CYS A 39 9.49 -3.76 -2.49
C CYS A 39 9.10 -4.47 -3.78
N ILE A 40 9.57 -3.99 -4.93
CA ILE A 40 9.34 -4.63 -6.24
C ILE A 40 9.90 -6.04 -6.25
N GLU A 41 11.11 -6.23 -5.76
CA GLU A 41 11.76 -7.55 -5.72
C GLU A 41 10.93 -8.54 -4.87
N SER A 42 10.46 -8.08 -3.71
CA SER A 42 9.61 -8.91 -2.83
C SER A 42 8.27 -9.24 -3.47
N ALA A 43 7.74 -8.36 -4.32
CA ALA A 43 6.43 -8.55 -4.94
C ALA A 43 6.47 -9.38 -6.21
N LYS A 44 7.64 -9.61 -6.81
CA LYS A 44 7.77 -10.35 -8.08
C LYS A 44 7.14 -11.74 -8.03
N SER A 45 7.27 -12.43 -6.91
CA SER A 45 6.71 -13.78 -6.76
C SER A 45 5.19 -13.80 -6.61
N LEU A 46 4.57 -12.65 -6.36
CA LEU A 46 3.14 -12.54 -6.12
C LEU A 46 2.34 -12.30 -7.40
N VAL A 47 2.97 -11.73 -8.43
CA VAL A 47 2.26 -11.37 -9.65
C VAL A 47 2.14 -12.56 -10.60
N LYS A 48 1.03 -12.58 -11.36
CA LYS A 48 0.77 -13.64 -12.34
C LYS A 48 1.66 -13.47 -13.57
N PRO A 49 1.92 -14.57 -14.34
CA PRO A 49 2.84 -14.49 -15.49
C PRO A 49 2.45 -13.48 -16.56
N GLU A 50 1.15 -13.18 -16.69
CA GLU A 50 0.65 -12.26 -17.71
C GLU A 50 0.59 -10.81 -17.21
N VAL A 51 1.10 -10.54 -16.01
CA VAL A 51 1.11 -9.21 -15.41
C VAL A 51 2.53 -8.66 -15.41
N LEU A 52 2.69 -7.45 -15.95
CA LEU A 52 3.97 -6.75 -15.95
C LEU A 52 4.04 -5.88 -14.69
N LEU A 53 5.02 -6.18 -13.84
CA LEU A 53 5.31 -5.37 -12.66
C LEU A 53 6.47 -4.43 -12.99
N SER A 54 6.25 -3.12 -12.86
CA SER A 54 7.26 -2.13 -13.19
C SER A 54 7.39 -1.04 -12.14
N TYR A 55 8.51 -0.33 -12.18
CA TYR A 55 8.83 0.75 -11.27
C TYR A 55 9.15 2.02 -12.06
N GLN A 56 8.50 3.14 -11.72
CA GLN A 56 8.65 4.41 -12.42
C GLN A 56 8.93 5.53 -11.41
N PRO A 57 10.21 5.79 -11.11
CA PRO A 57 10.57 6.90 -10.22
C PRO A 57 10.57 8.24 -10.96
N GLU A 58 10.37 9.33 -10.23
CA GLU A 58 10.53 10.67 -10.78
C GLU A 58 11.99 11.05 -10.93
N LYS A 59 12.85 10.59 -10.01
CA LYS A 59 14.28 10.90 -10.00
C LYS A 59 15.08 9.63 -9.72
N SER A 60 16.35 9.64 -10.12
CA SER A 60 17.25 8.51 -9.89
C SER A 60 17.72 8.39 -8.44
N GLU A 61 17.56 9.44 -7.65
CA GLU A 61 17.98 9.45 -6.24
C GLU A 61 17.11 10.40 -5.44
N LEU A 62 16.61 9.92 -4.30
CA LEU A 62 15.89 10.75 -3.35
C LEU A 62 16.07 10.19 -1.95
N TYR A 63 16.57 11.03 -1.04
CA TYR A 63 16.69 10.69 0.38
C TYR A 63 15.54 11.33 1.16
N LEU A 64 14.96 10.56 2.09
CA LEU A 64 13.93 11.08 2.98
C LEU A 64 13.97 10.33 4.30
N CYS A 65 13.35 10.91 5.34
CA CYS A 65 13.24 10.29 6.65
C CYS A 65 11.87 9.65 6.80
N THR A 66 11.85 8.37 7.14
CA THR A 66 10.61 7.62 7.35
C THR A 66 10.91 6.38 8.18
N ASN A 67 9.88 5.62 8.52
CA ASN A 67 10.03 4.30 9.12
C ASN A 67 9.97 3.26 8.00
N PRO A 68 11.11 2.70 7.56
CA PRO A 68 11.11 1.81 6.40
C PRO A 68 10.38 0.50 6.64
N ALA A 69 10.35 -0.01 7.88
CA ALA A 69 9.64 -1.24 8.20
C ALA A 69 8.13 -1.05 8.02
N ARG A 70 7.57 0.03 8.54
CA ARG A 70 6.14 0.30 8.45
C ARG A 70 5.73 0.75 7.05
N LEU A 71 6.51 1.62 6.43
CA LEU A 71 6.23 2.02 5.05
C LEU A 71 6.30 0.82 4.11
N GLY A 72 7.28 -0.07 4.30
CA GLY A 72 7.39 -1.31 3.52
C GLY A 72 6.19 -2.21 3.71
N GLN A 73 5.67 -2.33 4.92
CA GLN A 73 4.46 -3.09 5.21
C GLN A 73 3.27 -2.56 4.41
N VAL A 74 3.10 -1.24 4.34
CA VAL A 74 2.02 -0.61 3.59
C VAL A 74 2.20 -0.85 2.09
N VAL A 75 3.38 -0.55 1.55
CA VAL A 75 3.65 -0.69 0.11
C VAL A 75 3.48 -2.14 -0.35
N LEU A 76 4.04 -3.09 0.42
CA LEU A 76 3.92 -4.51 0.08
C LEU A 76 2.47 -5.00 0.16
N HIS A 77 1.70 -4.51 1.13
CA HIS A 77 0.28 -4.88 1.21
C HIS A 77 -0.49 -4.38 -0.02
N LEU A 78 -0.22 -3.15 -0.47
CA LEU A 78 -0.87 -2.59 -1.65
C LEU A 78 -0.45 -3.32 -2.93
N LEU A 79 0.83 -3.69 -3.04
CA LEU A 79 1.31 -4.50 -4.16
C LEU A 79 0.69 -5.90 -4.15
N HIS A 80 0.52 -6.50 -2.97
CA HIS A 80 -0.15 -7.79 -2.83
C HIS A 80 -1.61 -7.71 -3.29
N ASN A 81 -2.32 -6.66 -2.88
CA ASN A 81 -3.70 -6.44 -3.34
C ASN A 81 -3.76 -6.27 -4.86
N ALA A 82 -2.86 -5.48 -5.43
CA ALA A 82 -2.80 -5.30 -6.87
C ALA A 82 -2.58 -6.63 -7.60
N ALA A 83 -1.65 -7.45 -7.10
CA ALA A 83 -1.37 -8.77 -7.68
C ALA A 83 -2.58 -9.70 -7.59
N LYS A 84 -3.30 -9.65 -6.47
CA LYS A 84 -4.48 -10.49 -6.24
C LYS A 84 -5.60 -10.19 -7.23
N PHE A 85 -5.80 -8.92 -7.58
CA PHE A 85 -6.92 -8.47 -8.40
C PHE A 85 -6.55 -8.21 -9.87
N THR A 86 -5.30 -8.44 -10.28
CA THR A 86 -4.86 -8.26 -11.66
C THR A 86 -4.50 -9.59 -12.29
N GLU A 87 -5.32 -10.05 -13.25
CA GLU A 87 -5.08 -11.29 -13.98
C GLU A 87 -4.15 -11.09 -15.16
N LYS A 88 -4.32 -9.97 -15.88
CA LYS A 88 -3.54 -9.57 -17.06
C LYS A 88 -3.35 -8.07 -17.00
N GLY A 89 -2.26 -7.59 -17.58
CA GLY A 89 -2.01 -6.17 -17.69
C GLY A 89 -0.77 -5.75 -16.93
N SER A 90 -0.90 -4.72 -16.07
CA SER A 90 0.27 -4.15 -15.42
C SER A 90 -0.01 -3.69 -14.00
N ILE A 91 1.06 -3.68 -13.21
CA ILE A 91 1.11 -3.08 -11.88
C ILE A 91 2.31 -2.17 -11.88
N ILE A 92 2.12 -0.91 -11.50
CA ILE A 92 3.17 0.11 -11.54
C ILE A 92 3.33 0.71 -10.15
N LEU A 93 4.55 0.66 -9.62
CA LEU A 93 4.94 1.43 -8.44
C LEU A 93 5.66 2.69 -8.94
N SER A 94 5.13 3.85 -8.58
CA SER A 94 5.68 5.13 -9.02
C SER A 94 5.67 6.13 -7.87
N TRP A 95 6.42 7.22 -8.01
CA TRP A 95 6.37 8.30 -7.04
C TRP A 95 6.69 9.63 -7.70
N HIS A 96 6.14 10.69 -7.10
CA HIS A 96 6.29 12.05 -7.57
C HIS A 96 6.44 13.00 -6.38
N ILE A 97 7.27 14.02 -6.54
CA ILE A 97 7.38 15.07 -5.53
C ILE A 97 6.33 16.13 -5.82
N LEU A 98 5.67 16.59 -4.76
CA LEU A 98 4.71 17.69 -4.80
C LEU A 98 5.38 18.90 -4.15
N PRO A 99 6.15 19.72 -4.92
CA PRO A 99 7.03 20.73 -4.31
C PRO A 99 6.28 21.85 -3.62
N LYS A 100 5.12 22.25 -4.12
CA LYS A 100 4.32 23.32 -3.51
C LYS A 100 3.80 22.92 -2.14
N GLN A 101 3.42 21.64 -1.98
CA GLN A 101 2.89 21.10 -0.75
C GLN A 101 3.97 20.56 0.20
N LYS A 102 5.22 20.50 -0.29
CA LYS A 102 6.34 19.85 0.43
C LYS A 102 6.00 18.42 0.83
N GLN A 103 5.48 17.67 -0.13
CA GLN A 103 5.02 16.28 0.06
C GLN A 103 5.56 15.40 -1.03
N ILE A 104 5.55 14.09 -0.77
CA ILE A 104 5.80 13.07 -1.77
C ILE A 104 4.55 12.22 -1.93
N MET A 105 4.30 11.77 -3.17
CA MET A 105 3.18 10.92 -3.50
C MET A 105 3.72 9.63 -4.09
N ILE A 106 3.41 8.50 -3.43
CA ILE A 106 3.77 7.17 -3.92
C ILE A 106 2.48 6.51 -4.41
N CYS A 107 2.48 6.01 -5.64
CA CYS A 107 1.30 5.43 -6.28
C CYS A 107 1.52 3.96 -6.59
N ILE A 108 0.53 3.13 -6.26
CA ILE A 108 0.46 1.74 -6.68
C ILE A 108 -0.75 1.63 -7.60
N THR A 109 -0.48 1.46 -8.90
CA THR A 109 -1.49 1.46 -9.97
C THR A 109 -1.59 0.09 -10.61
N ASP A 110 -2.81 -0.45 -10.72
CA ASP A 110 -3.04 -1.70 -11.43
C ASP A 110 -4.11 -1.55 -12.50
N THR A 111 -4.12 -2.46 -13.45
CA THR A 111 -5.15 -2.55 -14.49
C THR A 111 -6.08 -3.73 -14.26
N GLY A 112 -6.33 -4.07 -12.99
CA GLY A 112 -7.18 -5.17 -12.59
C GLY A 112 -8.66 -4.84 -12.64
N ILE A 113 -9.44 -5.56 -11.82
CA ILE A 113 -10.89 -5.44 -11.83
C ILE A 113 -11.40 -4.09 -11.32
N GLY A 114 -10.59 -3.36 -10.59
CA GLY A 114 -10.99 -2.10 -9.97
C GLY A 114 -11.89 -2.31 -8.77
N ILE A 115 -12.34 -1.21 -8.18
CA ILE A 115 -13.26 -1.20 -7.04
C ILE A 115 -14.55 -0.52 -7.48
N PRO A 116 -15.70 -1.20 -7.37
CA PRO A 116 -16.99 -0.58 -7.70
C PRO A 116 -17.19 0.72 -6.94
N GLN A 117 -17.75 1.72 -7.61
CA GLN A 117 -17.90 3.07 -7.03
C GLN A 117 -18.67 3.05 -5.72
N ASP A 118 -19.68 2.20 -5.61
CA ASP A 118 -20.50 2.07 -4.39
C ASP A 118 -19.71 1.47 -3.21
N LYS A 119 -18.56 0.84 -3.47
CA LYS A 119 -17.72 0.23 -2.43
C LYS A 119 -16.50 1.08 -2.08
N GLN A 120 -16.20 2.13 -2.86
CA GLN A 120 -15.00 2.93 -2.65
C GLN A 120 -15.00 3.67 -1.32
N ASN A 121 -16.18 4.03 -0.81
CA ASN A 121 -16.30 4.80 0.43
C ASN A 121 -15.93 4.00 1.69
N PHE A 122 -15.92 2.67 1.62
CA PHE A 122 -15.66 1.86 2.80
C PHE A 122 -14.55 0.82 2.62
N VAL A 123 -13.70 0.95 1.59
CA VAL A 123 -12.61 0.00 1.38
C VAL A 123 -11.59 0.00 2.52
N PHE A 124 -11.50 1.09 3.27
CA PHE A 124 -10.59 1.22 4.40
C PHE A 124 -11.21 0.84 5.74
N GLU A 125 -12.49 0.47 5.77
CA GLU A 125 -13.13 0.02 6.99
C GLU A 125 -12.60 -1.34 7.41
N ARG A 126 -12.60 -1.58 8.72
CA ARG A 126 -12.16 -2.86 9.28
C ARG A 126 -13.07 -3.98 8.79
N PHE A 127 -12.44 -5.11 8.41
CA PHE A 127 -13.12 -6.31 7.89
C PHE A 127 -13.87 -6.08 6.57
N ALA A 128 -13.65 -4.93 5.89
CA ALA A 128 -14.21 -4.72 4.55
C ALA A 128 -13.56 -5.68 3.56
N LYS A 129 -14.39 -6.29 2.70
CA LYS A 129 -13.92 -7.17 1.63
C LYS A 129 -14.58 -6.74 0.33
N LEU A 130 -13.77 -6.65 -0.73
CA LEU A 130 -14.24 -6.26 -2.05
C LEU A 130 -14.96 -7.41 -2.76
N ASP A 131 -14.64 -8.65 -2.38
CA ASP A 131 -15.17 -9.87 -2.96
C ASP A 131 -15.40 -10.86 -1.83
N THR A 132 -16.57 -11.50 -1.81
CA THR A 132 -16.92 -12.51 -0.81
C THR A 132 -15.99 -13.72 -0.85
N PHE A 133 -15.39 -13.98 -2.00
CA PHE A 133 -14.44 -15.11 -2.18
C PHE A 133 -12.99 -14.69 -1.93
N SER A 134 -12.71 -13.42 -1.67
CA SER A 134 -11.34 -12.97 -1.45
C SER A 134 -10.81 -13.54 -0.14
N LYS A 135 -9.57 -14.03 -0.21
CA LYS A 135 -8.86 -14.50 0.97
C LYS A 135 -8.22 -13.31 1.67
N GLY A 136 -8.58 -13.06 2.89
CA GLY A 136 -8.02 -11.96 3.64
C GLY A 136 -8.90 -11.66 4.84
N THR A 137 -8.33 -10.94 5.77
CA THR A 137 -9.01 -10.61 7.03
C THR A 137 -9.92 -9.38 6.92
N GLY A 138 -9.76 -8.59 5.84
CA GLY A 138 -10.41 -7.29 5.73
C GLY A 138 -9.78 -6.21 6.58
N LEU A 139 -8.62 -6.48 7.19
CA LEU A 139 -7.92 -5.54 8.07
C LEU A 139 -6.73 -4.84 7.39
N GLY A 140 -6.25 -5.38 6.26
CA GLY A 140 -5.02 -4.91 5.65
C GLY A 140 -5.07 -3.45 5.23
N LEU A 141 -6.12 -3.01 4.54
CA LEU A 141 -6.26 -1.62 4.11
C LEU A 141 -6.50 -0.69 5.30
N ALA A 142 -7.30 -1.11 6.29
CA ALA A 142 -7.51 -0.32 7.50
C ALA A 142 -6.20 -0.13 8.28
N LEU A 143 -5.42 -1.19 8.41
CA LEU A 143 -4.12 -1.14 9.08
C LEU A 143 -3.15 -0.26 8.31
N SER A 144 -3.08 -0.40 6.99
CA SER A 144 -2.21 0.41 6.15
C SER A 144 -2.54 1.90 6.26
N ARG A 145 -3.82 2.24 6.25
CA ARG A 145 -4.27 3.63 6.43
C ARG A 145 -3.86 4.18 7.77
N LEU A 146 -4.06 3.40 8.84
CA LEU A 146 -3.68 3.82 10.19
C LEU A 146 -2.18 4.02 10.31
N ILE A 147 -1.37 3.13 9.75
CA ILE A 147 0.09 3.29 9.72
C ILE A 147 0.47 4.62 9.05
N MET A 148 -0.11 4.91 7.89
CA MET A 148 0.17 6.16 7.18
C MET A 148 -0.24 7.37 8.00
N GLU A 149 -1.39 7.34 8.66
CA GLU A 149 -1.84 8.43 9.53
C GLU A 149 -0.88 8.65 10.70
N ARG A 150 -0.39 7.57 11.33
CA ARG A 150 0.59 7.65 12.42
C ARG A 150 1.93 8.17 11.96
N MET A 151 2.26 8.00 10.69
CA MET A 151 3.49 8.52 10.08
C MET A 151 3.34 9.97 9.59
N GLY A 152 2.18 10.58 9.82
CA GLY A 152 1.91 11.95 9.38
C GLY A 152 1.46 12.08 7.93
N GLY A 153 1.10 10.96 7.32
CA GLY A 153 0.68 10.92 5.92
C GLY A 153 -0.77 10.47 5.73
N LYS A 154 -1.08 10.10 4.51
CA LYS A 154 -2.41 9.65 4.11
C LYS A 154 -2.30 8.49 3.14
N LEU A 155 -3.31 7.61 3.19
CA LEU A 155 -3.55 6.60 2.17
C LEU A 155 -4.92 6.86 1.58
N VAL A 156 -4.98 7.08 0.27
CA VAL A 156 -6.25 7.38 -0.42
C VAL A 156 -6.39 6.52 -1.66
N LEU A 157 -7.63 6.32 -2.09
CA LEU A 157 -7.95 5.68 -3.36
C LEU A 157 -8.23 6.78 -4.40
N ASP A 158 -7.61 6.68 -5.58
CA ASP A 158 -7.84 7.62 -6.66
C ASP A 158 -9.15 7.24 -7.38
N GLU A 159 -10.23 7.95 -7.05
CA GLU A 159 -11.55 7.68 -7.59
C GLU A 159 -11.68 8.03 -9.07
N GLN A 160 -10.78 8.84 -9.60
CA GLN A 160 -10.79 9.25 -11.01
C GLN A 160 -10.11 8.24 -11.93
N TYR A 161 -9.33 7.32 -11.37
CA TYR A 161 -8.70 6.26 -12.13
C TYR A 161 -9.67 5.10 -12.28
N THR A 162 -10.05 4.78 -13.52
CA THR A 162 -11.12 3.81 -13.81
C THR A 162 -10.65 2.55 -14.54
N ASP A 163 -9.38 2.49 -14.93
CA ASP A 163 -8.83 1.33 -15.67
C ASP A 163 -8.38 0.19 -14.75
N GLY A 164 -8.66 0.31 -13.47
CA GLY A 164 -8.28 -0.63 -12.43
C GLY A 164 -8.33 0.07 -11.10
N CYS A 165 -7.27 -0.04 -10.31
CA CYS A 165 -7.20 0.57 -9.00
C CYS A 165 -5.88 1.34 -8.84
N ARG A 166 -5.94 2.52 -8.24
CA ARG A 166 -4.75 3.30 -7.89
C ARG A 166 -4.85 3.75 -6.45
N PHE A 167 -3.97 3.22 -5.60
CA PHE A 167 -3.80 3.69 -4.24
C PHE A 167 -2.65 4.68 -4.17
N ILE A 168 -2.85 5.74 -3.40
CA ILE A 168 -1.90 6.84 -3.30
C ILE A 168 -1.50 7.03 -1.85
N LEU A 169 -0.20 7.01 -1.59
CA LEU A 169 0.39 7.36 -0.30
C LEU A 169 0.95 8.76 -0.40
N VAL A 170 0.52 9.67 0.50
CA VAL A 170 1.02 11.05 0.54
C VAL A 170 1.58 11.31 1.91
N PHE A 171 2.79 11.83 1.99
CA PHE A 171 3.38 12.22 3.26
C PHE A 171 4.36 13.37 3.11
N PRO A 172 4.63 14.13 4.20
CA PRO A 172 5.53 15.27 4.14
C PRO A 172 6.99 14.84 3.96
N ILE A 173 7.74 15.69 3.29
CA ILE A 173 9.18 15.52 3.12
C ILE A 173 9.97 16.72 3.62
#